data_6e2afc1cc1f2e2ee7e266c49fd8e797a
#
_entry.id   6e2afc1cc1f2e2ee7e266c49fd8e797a
#
_cell.length_a   1.000
_cell.length_b   1.000
_cell.length_c   1.000
_cell.angle_alpha   90.00
_cell.angle_beta   90.00
_cell.angle_gamma   90.00
#
_symmetry.space_group_name_H-M   'P 1'
#
loop_
_entity.id
_entity.type
_entity.pdbx_description
1 polymer ?
#
loop_
_entity_poly.entity_id
_entity_poly.type
_entity_poly.pdbx_seq_one_letter_code
_entity_poly.pdbx_strand_id
1 'polypeptide(L)'
;NIFNKDILEKFNSLKNNLYNENNIEKVNELKKSLNSTMDEILTTHDDIGIEIIFNEVFSKNNSGFDIVIGNPPYVSAVDSKRSKGLKNYYKKIYPEATGSYDDFVLFLLRALSILNKNGVYSWIIKNTFLSADYASKTKEKLIQEGGLYQSLDISNEDVFHKIGVYPIIINGNLNSKNKNFQEYEVGNFNNLEN
;
A
#
# COMPACT_ATOMS: atom_id res chain seq x y z
N ASN A 1 -25.30 -0.11 8.05
CA ASN A 1 -24.77 0.20 6.72
C ASN A 1 -25.25 -0.88 5.77
N ILE A 2 -26.32 -0.56 5.01
CA ILE A 2 -26.81 -1.45 3.96
C ILE A 2 -25.87 -1.23 2.78
N PHE A 3 -24.87 -2.06 2.69
CA PHE A 3 -24.00 -2.17 1.54
C PHE A 3 -24.90 -2.48 0.34
N ASN A 4 -24.87 -1.69 -0.72
CA ASN A 4 -25.69 -1.97 -1.89
C ASN A 4 -25.12 -3.20 -2.62
N LYS A 5 -25.60 -4.36 -2.22
CA LYS A 5 -25.20 -5.67 -2.73
C LYS A 5 -25.33 -5.74 -4.26
N ASP A 6 -26.35 -5.07 -4.82
CA ASP A 6 -26.62 -5.08 -6.25
C ASP A 6 -25.50 -4.40 -7.06
N ILE A 7 -24.94 -3.29 -6.55
CA ILE A 7 -23.81 -2.58 -7.21
C ILE A 7 -22.56 -3.47 -7.22
N LEU A 8 -22.32 -4.17 -6.11
CA LEU A 8 -21.15 -5.06 -6.01
C LEU A 8 -21.31 -6.30 -6.90
N GLU A 9 -22.49 -6.87 -6.99
CA GLU A 9 -22.79 -7.97 -7.90
C GLU A 9 -22.63 -7.53 -9.37
N LYS A 10 -23.11 -6.33 -9.71
CA LYS A 10 -22.90 -5.71 -11.02
C LYS A 10 -21.42 -5.52 -11.33
N PHE A 11 -20.65 -4.98 -10.38
CA PHE A 11 -19.22 -4.78 -10.52
C PHE A 11 -18.46 -6.08 -10.77
N ASN A 12 -18.74 -7.12 -9.98
CA ASN A 12 -18.11 -8.43 -10.14
C ASN A 12 -18.53 -9.11 -11.47
N SER A 13 -19.77 -8.95 -11.91
CA SER A 13 -20.21 -9.44 -13.21
C SER A 13 -19.48 -8.76 -14.37
N LEU A 14 -19.31 -7.44 -14.31
CA LEU A 14 -18.54 -6.68 -15.32
C LEU A 14 -17.07 -7.12 -15.35
N LYS A 15 -16.44 -7.36 -14.20
CA LYS A 15 -15.07 -7.89 -14.12
C LYS A 15 -14.95 -9.26 -14.78
N ASN A 16 -15.87 -10.18 -14.49
CA ASN A 16 -15.87 -11.51 -15.08
C ASN A 16 -16.08 -11.47 -16.60
N ASN A 17 -16.99 -10.60 -17.07
CA ASN A 17 -17.22 -10.42 -18.51
C ASN A 17 -15.98 -9.83 -19.20
N LEU A 18 -15.31 -8.85 -18.57
CA LEU A 18 -14.09 -8.26 -19.11
C LEU A 18 -12.96 -9.29 -19.21
N TYR A 19 -12.82 -10.17 -18.21
CA TYR A 19 -11.80 -11.21 -18.20
C TYR A 19 -11.97 -12.24 -19.31
N ASN A 20 -13.23 -12.52 -19.71
CA ASN A 20 -13.56 -13.53 -20.71
C ASN A 20 -13.78 -12.96 -22.12
N GLU A 21 -13.71 -11.64 -22.32
CA GLU A 21 -14.00 -11.00 -23.61
C GLU A 21 -12.72 -10.81 -24.44
N ASN A 22 -12.77 -11.21 -25.70
CA ASN A 22 -11.65 -11.07 -26.63
C ASN A 22 -11.87 -9.99 -27.72
N ASN A 23 -13.09 -9.46 -27.84
CA ASN A 23 -13.40 -8.39 -28.78
C ASN A 23 -12.98 -7.03 -28.22
N ILE A 24 -12.09 -6.31 -28.92
CA ILE A 24 -11.49 -5.06 -28.46
C ILE A 24 -12.55 -3.97 -28.21
N GLU A 25 -13.58 -3.86 -29.04
CA GLU A 25 -14.63 -2.86 -28.88
C GLU A 25 -15.44 -3.13 -27.61
N LYS A 26 -15.87 -4.37 -27.41
CA LYS A 26 -16.55 -4.82 -26.20
C LYS A 26 -15.70 -4.68 -24.94
N VAL A 27 -14.40 -4.97 -25.02
CA VAL A 27 -13.44 -4.73 -23.93
C VAL A 27 -13.44 -3.27 -23.51
N ASN A 28 -13.44 -2.33 -24.48
CA ASN A 28 -13.46 -0.90 -24.18
C ASN A 28 -14.79 -0.45 -23.55
N GLU A 29 -15.90 -0.98 -24.02
CA GLU A 29 -17.23 -0.72 -23.42
C GLU A 29 -17.32 -1.26 -21.98
N LEU A 30 -16.87 -2.49 -21.75
CA LEU A 30 -16.84 -3.11 -20.43
C LEU A 30 -15.93 -2.34 -19.46
N LYS A 31 -14.75 -1.88 -19.90
CA LYS A 31 -13.86 -1.02 -19.10
C LYS A 31 -14.54 0.28 -18.71
N LYS A 32 -15.24 0.93 -19.62
CA LYS A 32 -15.97 2.17 -19.33
C LYS A 32 -17.08 1.93 -18.31
N SER A 33 -17.85 0.85 -18.47
CA SER A 33 -18.91 0.49 -17.54
C SER A 33 -18.36 0.10 -16.16
N LEU A 34 -17.22 -0.59 -16.11
CA LEU A 34 -16.54 -0.97 -14.88
C LEU A 34 -16.05 0.27 -14.12
N ASN A 35 -15.40 1.21 -14.81
CA ASN A 35 -14.95 2.47 -14.20
C ASN A 35 -16.12 3.27 -13.65
N SER A 36 -17.22 3.43 -14.40
CA SER A 36 -18.42 4.13 -13.92
C SER A 36 -19.02 3.46 -12.69
N THR A 37 -19.07 2.14 -12.63
CA THR A 37 -19.57 1.41 -11.47
C THR A 37 -18.61 1.52 -10.28
N MET A 38 -17.29 1.56 -10.52
CA MET A 38 -16.29 1.83 -9.48
C MET A 38 -16.46 3.24 -8.90
N ASP A 39 -16.64 4.26 -9.73
CA ASP A 39 -16.87 5.62 -9.28
C ASP A 39 -18.15 5.73 -8.44
N GLU A 40 -19.22 5.04 -8.84
CA GLU A 40 -20.46 4.94 -8.07
C GLU A 40 -20.22 4.29 -6.69
N ILE A 41 -19.46 3.20 -6.64
CA ILE A 41 -19.06 2.54 -5.42
C ILE A 41 -18.28 3.51 -4.51
N LEU A 42 -17.26 4.17 -5.03
CA LEU A 42 -16.38 5.05 -4.26
C LEU A 42 -17.09 6.34 -3.77
N THR A 43 -18.10 6.82 -4.50
CA THR A 43 -18.86 8.02 -4.10
C THR A 43 -19.96 7.72 -3.09
N THR A 44 -20.49 6.51 -3.07
CA THR A 44 -21.60 6.14 -2.17
C THR A 44 -21.13 5.56 -0.83
N HIS A 45 -19.84 5.17 -0.74
CA HIS A 45 -19.30 4.51 0.44
C HIS A 45 -17.88 4.99 0.74
N ASP A 46 -17.72 5.81 1.77
CA ASP A 46 -16.42 6.33 2.22
C ASP A 46 -15.43 5.24 2.72
N ASP A 47 -15.90 4.02 2.97
CA ASP A 47 -15.16 2.95 3.64
C ASP A 47 -15.21 1.60 2.88
N ILE A 48 -15.16 1.61 1.54
CA ILE A 48 -15.06 0.32 0.83
C ILE A 48 -13.65 -0.23 0.96
N GLY A 49 -13.55 -1.34 1.67
CA GLY A 49 -12.32 -2.09 1.79
C GLY A 49 -11.86 -2.63 0.43
N ILE A 50 -10.56 -2.57 0.19
CA ILE A 50 -9.90 -3.17 -0.99
C ILE A 50 -10.26 -4.66 -1.13
N GLU A 51 -10.58 -5.32 -0.02
CA GLU A 51 -11.01 -6.72 0.06
C GLU A 51 -12.35 -6.96 -0.64
N ILE A 52 -13.20 -5.94 -0.69
CA ILE A 52 -14.49 -6.02 -1.36
C ILE A 52 -14.32 -5.83 -2.86
N ILE A 53 -13.50 -4.86 -3.25
CA ILE A 53 -13.21 -4.56 -4.66
C ILE A 53 -12.47 -5.72 -5.33
N PHE A 54 -11.58 -6.39 -4.59
CA PHE A 54 -10.76 -7.52 -5.04
C PHE A 54 -11.15 -8.82 -4.34
N ASN A 55 -12.47 -9.08 -4.23
CA ASN A 55 -12.95 -10.23 -3.48
C ASN A 55 -12.38 -11.56 -4.01
N GLU A 56 -12.10 -11.67 -5.30
CA GLU A 56 -11.47 -12.83 -5.92
C GLU A 56 -10.04 -13.10 -5.42
N VAL A 57 -9.37 -12.06 -4.90
CA VAL A 57 -8.04 -12.19 -4.27
C VAL A 57 -8.19 -12.65 -2.82
N PHE A 58 -9.18 -12.11 -2.11
CA PHE A 58 -9.35 -12.32 -0.67
C PHE A 58 -10.25 -13.52 -0.30
N SER A 59 -10.96 -14.11 -1.25
CA SER A 59 -11.82 -15.29 -1.01
C SER A 59 -11.09 -16.65 -1.14
N LYS A 60 -9.80 -16.65 -1.51
CA LYS A 60 -8.99 -17.85 -1.69
C LYS A 60 -8.33 -18.31 -0.39
N ASN A 61 -7.88 -19.58 -0.36
CA ASN A 61 -7.19 -20.16 0.79
C ASN A 61 -5.88 -19.43 1.17
N ASN A 62 -5.20 -18.81 0.21
CA ASN A 62 -4.06 -17.91 0.41
C ASN A 62 -4.51 -16.47 0.13
N SER A 63 -5.38 -15.98 0.99
CA SER A 63 -6.03 -14.67 0.88
C SER A 63 -5.02 -13.53 0.92
N GLY A 64 -5.11 -12.59 -0.02
CA GLY A 64 -4.27 -11.40 -0.13
C GLY A 64 -3.43 -11.34 -1.41
N PHE A 65 -2.81 -10.20 -1.63
CA PHE A 65 -1.95 -9.97 -2.79
C PHE A 65 -0.59 -10.64 -2.63
N ASP A 66 -0.01 -11.09 -3.75
CA ASP A 66 1.34 -11.66 -3.78
C ASP A 66 2.39 -10.55 -3.68
N ILE A 67 2.11 -9.37 -4.25
CA ILE A 67 3.03 -8.24 -4.33
C ILE A 67 2.29 -6.94 -4.02
N VAL A 68 2.87 -6.11 -3.15
CA VAL A 68 2.43 -4.74 -2.90
C VAL A 68 3.62 -3.81 -3.08
N ILE A 69 3.52 -2.89 -4.03
CA ILE A 69 4.54 -1.87 -4.28
C ILE A 69 3.90 -0.49 -4.28
N GLY A 70 4.63 0.53 -3.83
CA GLY A 70 4.07 1.87 -3.84
C GLY A 70 5.01 2.98 -3.44
N ASN A 71 4.54 4.18 -3.74
CA ASN A 71 5.10 5.45 -3.31
C ASN A 71 3.98 6.20 -2.56
N PRO A 72 3.86 6.01 -1.25
CA PRO A 72 2.80 6.64 -0.46
C PRO A 72 3.03 8.14 -0.29
N PRO A 73 2.00 8.92 0.04
CA PRO A 73 2.16 10.36 0.27
C PRO A 73 3.06 10.65 1.47
N TYR A 74 3.91 11.67 1.35
CA TYR A 74 4.86 12.11 2.38
C TYR A 74 4.30 13.25 3.24
N VAL A 75 3.01 13.18 3.59
CA VAL A 75 2.33 14.20 4.39
C VAL A 75 2.40 13.82 5.86
N SER A 76 2.76 14.79 6.71
CA SER A 76 2.72 14.61 8.15
C SER A 76 1.28 14.56 8.67
N ALA A 77 1.01 13.70 9.63
CA ALA A 77 -0.29 13.65 10.31
C ALA A 77 -0.61 14.96 11.08
N VAL A 78 0.41 15.77 11.40
CA VAL A 78 0.23 17.09 11.99
C VAL A 78 -0.33 18.06 10.95
N ASP A 79 0.20 18.03 9.74
CA ASP A 79 -0.20 18.91 8.64
C ASP A 79 -1.47 18.42 7.94
N SER A 80 -1.83 17.16 8.14
CA SER A 80 -3.05 16.60 7.59
C SER A 80 -4.27 17.25 8.23
N LYS A 81 -5.17 17.79 7.42
CA LYS A 81 -6.47 18.36 7.86
C LYS A 81 -7.45 17.29 8.36
N ARG A 82 -6.96 16.15 8.87
CA ARG A 82 -7.80 15.06 9.35
C ARG A 82 -8.57 15.44 10.58
N SER A 83 -9.84 15.07 10.62
CA SER A 83 -10.69 15.24 11.78
C SER A 83 -10.14 14.45 12.99
N LYS A 84 -10.43 14.91 14.21
CA LYS A 84 -10.08 14.19 15.44
C LYS A 84 -10.65 12.76 15.46
N GLY A 85 -11.87 12.58 14.90
CA GLY A 85 -12.51 11.27 14.79
C GLY A 85 -11.71 10.30 13.92
N LEU A 86 -11.24 10.76 12.76
CA LEU A 86 -10.43 9.94 11.86
C LEU A 86 -9.05 9.58 12.46
N LYS A 87 -8.43 10.53 13.17
CA LYS A 87 -7.18 10.24 13.91
C LYS A 87 -7.37 9.17 14.97
N ASN A 88 -8.48 9.22 15.73
CA ASN A 88 -8.81 8.21 16.74
C ASN A 88 -9.12 6.84 16.10
N TYR A 89 -9.79 6.84 14.96
CA TYR A 89 -10.05 5.63 14.17
C TYR A 89 -8.75 4.95 13.75
N TYR A 90 -7.81 5.68 13.14
CA TYR A 90 -6.52 5.12 12.74
C TYR A 90 -5.70 4.60 13.93
N LYS A 91 -5.69 5.31 15.06
CA LYS A 91 -5.02 4.82 16.28
C LYS A 91 -5.60 3.51 16.81
N LYS A 92 -6.90 3.28 16.63
CA LYS A 92 -7.55 2.04 17.03
C LYS A 92 -7.18 0.86 16.11
N ILE A 93 -7.11 1.12 14.80
CA ILE A 93 -6.79 0.07 13.80
C ILE A 93 -5.29 -0.19 13.73
N TYR A 94 -4.47 0.85 13.83
CA TYR A 94 -3.01 0.80 13.71
C TYR A 94 -2.36 1.36 14.98
N PRO A 95 -2.32 0.58 16.08
CA PRO A 95 -1.75 1.04 17.36
C PRO A 95 -0.24 1.31 17.28
N GLU A 96 0.44 0.84 16.22
CA GLU A 96 1.84 1.10 15.93
C GLU A 96 2.07 2.51 15.36
N ALA A 97 1.04 3.16 14.79
CA ALA A 97 1.09 4.54 14.31
C ALA A 97 1.00 5.50 15.49
N THR A 98 2.13 5.82 16.11
CA THR A 98 2.22 6.61 17.33
C THR A 98 2.75 8.03 17.09
N GLY A 99 2.39 8.97 17.97
CA GLY A 99 2.91 10.34 17.89
C GLY A 99 2.46 11.10 16.64
N SER A 100 3.35 11.92 16.12
CA SER A 100 3.16 12.72 14.90
C SER A 100 3.76 12.00 13.69
N TYR A 101 3.16 10.88 13.33
CA TYR A 101 3.64 10.05 12.22
C TYR A 101 3.35 10.68 10.86
N ASP A 102 4.13 10.32 9.86
CA ASP A 102 3.86 10.60 8.45
C ASP A 102 2.84 9.59 7.89
N ASP A 103 2.03 10.01 6.91
CA ASP A 103 0.95 9.21 6.36
C ASP A 103 1.39 7.88 5.78
N PHE A 104 2.60 7.80 5.23
CA PHE A 104 3.14 6.56 4.69
C PHE A 104 3.17 5.41 5.72
N VAL A 105 3.24 5.72 7.03
CA VAL A 105 3.16 4.69 8.10
C VAL A 105 1.86 3.90 8.03
N LEU A 106 0.73 4.56 7.78
CA LEU A 106 -0.56 3.88 7.63
C LEU A 106 -0.58 2.98 6.38
N PHE A 107 0.05 3.41 5.29
CA PHE A 107 0.17 2.61 4.07
C PHE A 107 1.01 1.36 4.29
N LEU A 108 2.14 1.48 5.02
CA LEU A 108 2.97 0.31 5.38
C LEU A 108 2.19 -0.70 6.22
N LEU A 109 1.49 -0.24 7.25
CA LEU A 109 0.69 -1.10 8.11
C LEU A 109 -0.48 -1.74 7.34
N ARG A 110 -1.13 -0.98 6.45
CA ARG A 110 -2.17 -1.51 5.57
C ARG A 110 -1.63 -2.56 4.61
N ALA A 111 -0.44 -2.36 4.05
CA ALA A 111 0.19 -3.33 3.16
C ALA A 111 0.32 -4.71 3.80
N LEU A 112 0.74 -4.76 5.07
CA LEU A 112 0.84 -6.04 5.79
C LEU A 112 -0.51 -6.75 5.90
N SER A 113 -1.61 -6.02 6.04
CA SER A 113 -2.95 -6.60 6.18
C SER A 113 -3.56 -7.11 4.88
N ILE A 114 -3.07 -6.64 3.73
CA ILE A 114 -3.59 -7.02 2.41
C ILE A 114 -2.68 -7.99 1.64
N LEU A 115 -1.48 -8.26 2.14
CA LEU A 115 -0.59 -9.26 1.59
C LEU A 115 -1.02 -10.67 2.02
N ASN A 116 -0.85 -11.65 1.13
CA ASN A 116 -0.93 -13.05 1.51
C ASN A 116 0.29 -13.47 2.34
N LYS A 117 0.24 -14.64 2.95
CA LYS A 117 1.29 -15.17 3.86
C LYS A 117 2.69 -15.32 3.22
N ASN A 118 2.79 -15.33 1.90
CA ASN A 118 4.04 -15.40 1.14
C ASN A 118 4.34 -14.09 0.41
N GLY A 119 3.53 -13.05 0.66
CA GLY A 119 3.57 -11.81 -0.06
C GLY A 119 4.85 -11.02 0.16
N VAL A 120 5.21 -10.24 -0.84
CA VAL A 120 6.37 -9.34 -0.80
C VAL A 120 5.92 -7.89 -0.97
N TYR A 121 6.68 -6.97 -0.39
CA TYR A 121 6.44 -5.55 -0.59
C TYR A 121 7.71 -4.78 -0.89
N SER A 122 7.55 -3.68 -1.62
CA SER A 122 8.58 -2.68 -1.88
C SER A 122 7.98 -1.29 -1.82
N TRP A 123 8.56 -0.42 -0.99
CA TRP A 123 8.07 0.94 -0.79
C TRP A 123 9.19 1.94 -0.91
N ILE A 124 8.93 3.04 -1.64
CA ILE A 124 9.78 4.23 -1.58
C ILE A 124 9.18 5.19 -0.55
N ILE A 125 9.94 5.52 0.49
CA ILE A 125 9.50 6.35 1.61
C ILE A 125 10.59 7.33 2.03
N LYS A 126 10.29 8.26 2.94
CA LYS A 126 11.29 9.17 3.51
C LYS A 126 12.31 8.43 4.39
N ASN A 127 13.57 8.82 4.31
CA ASN A 127 14.64 8.28 5.17
C ASN A 127 14.41 8.56 6.66
N THR A 128 13.63 9.60 7.01
CA THR A 128 13.24 9.88 8.40
C THR A 128 12.57 8.68 9.09
N PHE A 129 12.01 7.74 8.31
CA PHE A 129 11.52 6.47 8.82
C PHE A 129 12.56 5.70 9.64
N LEU A 130 13.84 5.75 9.25
CA LEU A 130 14.90 5.01 9.93
C LEU A 130 15.22 5.58 11.33
N SER A 131 15.15 6.90 11.50
CA SER A 131 15.60 7.59 12.72
C SER A 131 14.48 8.14 13.61
N ALA A 132 13.27 8.37 13.06
CA ALA A 132 12.20 9.02 13.81
C ALA A 132 11.58 8.11 14.88
N ASP A 133 11.36 8.67 16.07
CA ASP A 133 10.76 7.96 17.21
C ASP A 133 9.36 7.43 16.94
N TYR A 134 8.55 8.21 16.19
CA TYR A 134 7.18 7.79 15.83
C TYR A 134 7.15 6.50 15.01
N ALA A 135 8.23 6.18 14.29
CA ALA A 135 8.32 5.02 13.44
C ALA A 135 8.78 3.75 14.18
N SER A 136 9.22 3.85 15.44
CA SER A 136 9.84 2.74 16.18
C SER A 136 8.96 1.51 16.24
N LYS A 137 7.68 1.64 16.63
CA LYS A 137 6.74 0.53 16.71
C LYS A 137 6.40 -0.05 15.33
N THR A 138 6.32 0.80 14.31
CA THR A 138 6.10 0.35 12.93
C THR A 138 7.30 -0.42 12.41
N LYS A 139 8.52 0.06 12.67
CA LYS A 139 9.76 -0.67 12.33
C LYS A 139 9.80 -2.04 13.01
N GLU A 140 9.52 -2.07 14.30
CA GLU A 140 9.46 -3.33 15.07
C GLU A 140 8.49 -4.32 14.45
N LYS A 141 7.26 -3.89 14.14
CA LYS A 141 6.26 -4.73 13.47
C LYS A 141 6.71 -5.19 12.09
N LEU A 142 7.29 -4.31 11.28
CA LEU A 142 7.79 -4.68 9.95
C LEU A 142 8.92 -5.73 10.03
N ILE A 143 9.79 -5.64 11.03
CA ILE A 143 10.88 -6.61 11.24
C ILE A 143 10.31 -7.94 11.75
N GLN A 144 9.44 -7.91 12.75
CA GLN A 144 8.97 -9.12 13.44
C GLN A 144 7.92 -9.90 12.64
N GLU A 145 6.96 -9.18 12.04
CA GLU A 145 5.81 -9.76 11.36
C GLU A 145 5.87 -9.56 9.84
N GLY A 146 6.37 -8.41 9.40
CA GLY A 146 6.40 -8.00 7.99
C GLY A 146 7.58 -8.54 7.20
N GLY A 147 8.53 -9.23 7.85
CA GLY A 147 9.69 -9.78 7.16
C GLY A 147 10.53 -8.72 6.44
N LEU A 148 10.64 -7.51 7.00
CA LEU A 148 11.52 -6.46 6.50
C LEU A 148 12.97 -6.98 6.52
N TYR A 149 13.60 -7.04 5.35
CA TYR A 149 14.95 -7.58 5.23
C TYR A 149 15.95 -6.61 4.61
N GLN A 150 15.49 -5.55 3.96
CA GLN A 150 16.37 -4.64 3.24
C GLN A 150 15.89 -3.20 3.30
N SER A 151 16.84 -2.28 3.43
CA SER A 151 16.68 -0.85 3.16
C SER A 151 17.79 -0.40 2.20
N LEU A 152 17.41 0.36 1.18
CA LEU A 152 18.31 0.97 0.19
C LEU A 152 18.22 2.47 0.37
N ASP A 153 19.31 3.12 0.78
CA ASP A 153 19.39 4.57 0.84
C ASP A 153 19.71 5.12 -0.56
N ILE A 154 18.75 5.85 -1.11
CA ILE A 154 18.84 6.53 -2.40
C ILE A 154 18.73 8.05 -2.24
N SER A 155 18.96 8.57 -1.04
CA SER A 155 18.82 9.99 -0.71
C SER A 155 19.81 10.89 -1.43
N ASN A 156 20.92 10.34 -1.90
CA ASN A 156 21.93 11.07 -2.70
C ASN A 156 21.54 11.17 -4.18
N GLU A 157 20.49 10.47 -4.61
CA GLU A 157 20.01 10.50 -5.99
C GLU A 157 18.89 11.53 -6.14
N ASP A 158 18.90 12.28 -7.26
CA ASP A 158 17.84 13.26 -7.55
C ASP A 158 16.58 12.58 -8.12
N VAL A 159 16.02 11.63 -7.34
CA VAL A 159 14.86 10.83 -7.75
C VAL A 159 13.62 11.70 -7.94
N PHE A 160 13.45 12.74 -7.12
CA PHE A 160 12.24 13.59 -7.10
C PHE A 160 12.51 15.05 -7.43
N HIS A 161 13.48 15.36 -8.28
CA HIS A 161 13.81 16.70 -8.78
C HIS A 161 13.36 17.88 -7.90
N LYS A 162 14.22 18.38 -7.02
CA LYS A 162 14.03 19.62 -6.23
C LYS A 162 12.97 19.60 -5.11
N ILE A 163 12.42 18.46 -4.69
CA ILE A 163 11.37 18.45 -3.64
C ILE A 163 11.98 18.41 -2.21
N GLY A 164 13.31 18.31 -2.08
CA GLY A 164 13.97 18.27 -0.75
C GLY A 164 13.57 17.02 0.08
N VAL A 165 13.19 15.94 -0.56
CA VAL A 165 12.86 14.66 0.07
C VAL A 165 14.05 13.72 -0.12
N TYR A 166 14.49 13.11 0.95
CA TYR A 166 15.54 12.10 0.96
C TYR A 166 14.90 10.70 1.01
N PRO A 167 14.74 10.02 -0.14
CA PRO A 167 14.04 8.75 -0.19
C PRO A 167 14.93 7.56 0.16
N ILE A 168 14.26 6.53 0.70
CA ILE A 168 14.80 5.18 0.82
C ILE A 168 13.83 4.19 0.20
N ILE A 169 14.32 3.05 -0.24
CA ILE A 169 13.49 1.92 -0.64
C ILE A 169 13.58 0.86 0.44
N ILE A 170 12.43 0.39 0.93
CA ILE A 170 12.37 -0.72 1.88
C ILE A 170 11.71 -1.92 1.23
N ASN A 171 12.24 -3.10 1.48
CA ASN A 171 11.75 -4.37 0.95
C ASN A 171 11.47 -5.36 2.06
N GLY A 172 10.37 -6.08 1.94
CA GLY A 172 10.00 -7.13 2.87
C GLY A 172 9.33 -8.32 2.21
N ASN A 173 9.41 -9.48 2.90
CA ASN A 173 8.80 -10.73 2.47
C ASN A 173 8.22 -11.45 3.70
N LEU A 174 6.89 -11.58 3.76
CA LEU A 174 6.19 -12.19 4.91
C LEU A 174 6.62 -13.64 5.18
N ASN A 175 7.07 -14.36 4.17
CA ASN A 175 7.58 -15.72 4.30
C ASN A 175 9.10 -15.76 4.60
N SER A 176 9.76 -14.63 4.76
CA SER A 176 11.19 -14.60 5.03
C SER A 176 11.47 -15.18 6.42
N LYS A 177 12.17 -16.30 6.46
CA LYS A 177 12.73 -16.87 7.69
C LYS A 177 14.02 -16.14 8.11
N ASN A 178 14.57 -15.31 7.22
CA ASN A 178 15.81 -14.58 7.45
C ASN A 178 15.49 -13.27 8.16
N LYS A 179 15.76 -13.20 9.44
CA LYS A 179 15.57 -12.01 10.28
C LYS A 179 16.75 -11.04 10.23
N ASN A 180 17.69 -11.22 9.30
CA ASN A 180 18.84 -10.35 9.17
C ASN A 180 18.45 -9.16 8.28
N PHE A 181 18.23 -8.03 8.91
CA PHE A 181 18.04 -6.76 8.20
C PHE A 181 19.36 -6.33 7.56
N GLN A 182 19.29 -5.90 6.31
CA GLN A 182 20.41 -5.37 5.54
C GLN A 182 20.12 -3.96 5.09
N GLU A 183 21.03 -3.06 5.39
CA GLU A 183 21.01 -1.69 4.90
C GLU A 183 22.07 -1.52 3.81
N TYR A 184 21.68 -0.91 2.71
CA TYR A 184 22.57 -0.60 1.59
C TYR A 184 22.45 0.87 1.26
N GLU A 185 23.58 1.53 1.06
CA GLU A 185 23.68 2.82 0.43
C GLU A 185 23.91 2.60 -1.08
N VAL A 186 23.06 3.17 -1.91
CA VAL A 186 23.24 3.13 -3.37
C VAL A 186 24.07 4.36 -3.74
N GLY A 187 25.24 4.15 -4.23
CA GLY A 187 26.19 5.24 -4.58
C GLY A 187 25.83 5.79 -5.91
N ASN A 188 25.73 5.87 -6.95
CA ASN A 188 25.30 6.57 -8.16
C ASN A 188 24.62 5.61 -9.14
N PHE A 189 23.39 5.90 -9.54
CA PHE A 189 22.64 5.08 -10.49
C PHE A 189 23.38 4.89 -11.83
N ASN A 190 24.22 5.85 -12.22
CA ASN A 190 25.03 5.76 -13.44
C ASN A 190 26.06 4.61 -13.40
N ASN A 191 26.30 3.99 -12.24
CA ASN A 191 27.22 2.86 -12.07
C ASN A 191 26.51 1.49 -12.12
N LEU A 192 25.17 1.45 -12.29
CA LEU A 192 24.40 0.21 -12.36
C LEU A 192 24.31 -0.35 -13.79
N GLU A 193 24.81 0.36 -14.80
CA GLU A 193 24.82 -0.06 -16.21
C GLU A 193 26.10 -0.84 -16.63
N ASN A 194 26.92 -1.28 -15.68
CA ASN A 194 28.14 -2.08 -15.98
C ASN A 194 28.10 -3.45 -15.31
#